data_9a6068de5fe6a59ab6ce83fa8e4c76d0
#
_entry.id   9a6068de5fe6a59ab6ce83fa8e4c76d0
#
_cell.length_a   1.000
_cell.length_b   1.000
_cell.length_c   1.000
_cell.angle_alpha   90.00
_cell.angle_beta   90.00
_cell.angle_gamma   90.00
#
_symmetry.space_group_name_H-M   'P 1'
#
loop_
_entity.id
_entity.type
_entity.pdbx_description
1 polymer ?
#
loop_
_entity_poly.entity_id
_entity_poly.type
_entity_poly.pdbx_seq_one_letter_code
_entity_poly.pdbx_strand_id
1 'polypeptide(L)'
;MQTRVGLHRPILNEEINFPLCLAPMVGLTHVALRLVMREYLPVDARTIWPTEMLNSRRIPKEDLSKTPETLRAAHETHLVPQILGNEEPAIADSVKKLIHEWGASGIDINMGCPVQKALKHNYGVALMGDPDYAAKIVEMAVKNSSVPVSVKLRAAPQPGAGATFASASDNGERQSDFEYLEKFVQGLKNAGASWVSLHPRTAAQKRRGSADWSQITLLRQKLEIPLIGNGDIQTADDALLMLSETGCDMAMAGRALAARPWMLWQFGELLGFAPPPGREGQRAPQGPLEEGAEYGRSLLRLIEYAGEYFPEALAMRKVRFHVRTTSVWIDFGQAVIGACASARTLAEMHALVRQLFEAPLEMCSYTELRQ
;
A
#
# COMPACT_ATOMS: atom_id res chain seq x y z
N MET A 1 32.21 -0.02 2.88
CA MET A 1 31.09 0.88 3.27
C MET A 1 29.96 0.58 2.32
N GLN A 2 28.99 -0.27 2.71
CA GLN A 2 27.80 -0.50 1.90
C GLN A 2 27.03 0.83 1.84
N THR A 3 26.86 1.37 0.66
CA THR A 3 26.01 2.54 0.42
C THR A 3 24.61 2.19 0.90
N ARG A 4 24.13 2.87 1.94
CA ARG A 4 22.80 2.68 2.52
C ARG A 4 21.77 2.95 1.43
N VAL A 5 21.09 1.92 0.94
CA VAL A 5 20.07 2.05 -0.09
C VAL A 5 18.77 2.47 0.56
N GLY A 6 18.20 3.61 0.16
CA GLY A 6 16.99 4.17 0.74
C GLY A 6 17.18 4.88 2.09
N LEU A 7 16.11 5.42 2.64
CA LEU A 7 16.05 6.14 3.94
C LEU A 7 17.13 7.23 4.12
N HIS A 8 17.38 7.98 3.05
CA HIS A 8 18.28 9.14 3.12
C HIS A 8 17.68 10.30 3.91
N ARG A 9 16.35 10.29 4.06
CA ARG A 9 15.57 11.24 4.85
C ARG A 9 14.63 10.48 5.78
N PRO A 10 14.42 10.93 7.02
CA PRO A 10 13.66 10.18 8.00
C PRO A 10 12.16 10.11 7.65
N ILE A 11 11.58 8.94 7.90
CA ILE A 11 10.14 8.68 7.88
C ILE A 11 9.75 8.27 9.29
N LEU A 12 8.64 8.78 9.81
CA LEU A 12 8.21 8.56 11.19
C LEU A 12 9.32 8.87 12.22
N ASN A 13 9.93 10.06 12.14
CA ASN A 13 10.92 10.53 13.11
C ASN A 13 12.10 9.53 13.34
N GLU A 14 12.63 8.94 12.25
CA GLU A 14 13.76 8.01 12.26
C GLU A 14 13.48 6.61 12.84
N GLU A 15 12.26 6.31 13.24
CA GLU A 15 11.92 4.98 13.76
C GLU A 15 12.00 3.87 12.69
N ILE A 16 11.89 4.24 11.41
CA ILE A 16 11.89 3.32 10.27
C ILE A 16 13.33 3.05 9.81
N ASN A 17 13.66 1.77 9.66
CA ASN A 17 14.96 1.32 9.17
C ASN A 17 14.89 0.35 7.99
N PHE A 18 13.67 0.01 7.53
CA PHE A 18 13.42 -0.93 6.44
C PHE A 18 12.67 -0.23 5.29
N PRO A 19 13.34 0.01 4.14
CA PRO A 19 12.81 0.90 3.10
C PRO A 19 11.87 0.22 2.10
N LEU A 20 11.04 -0.73 2.54
CA LEU A 20 9.96 -1.33 1.75
C LEU A 20 8.68 -1.38 2.59
N CYS A 21 7.56 -0.90 2.05
CA CYS A 21 6.27 -0.94 2.71
C CYS A 21 5.13 -1.41 1.79
N LEU A 22 4.03 -1.84 2.43
CA LEU A 22 2.79 -2.18 1.73
C LEU A 22 2.05 -0.91 1.28
N ALA A 23 1.39 -0.95 0.12
CA ALA A 23 0.50 0.12 -0.31
C ALA A 23 -0.88 0.01 0.37
N PRO A 24 -1.56 1.16 0.64
CA PRO A 24 -2.96 1.17 1.06
C PRO A 24 -3.86 0.68 -0.09
N MET A 25 -4.59 -0.41 0.14
CA MET A 25 -5.44 -1.05 -0.87
C MET A 25 -6.77 -1.48 -0.25
N VAL A 26 -7.87 -0.96 -0.79
CA VAL A 26 -9.23 -1.33 -0.35
C VAL A 26 -9.47 -2.83 -0.51
N GLY A 27 -9.98 -3.45 0.54
CA GLY A 27 -10.28 -4.88 0.59
C GLY A 27 -9.07 -5.79 0.86
N LEU A 28 -7.84 -5.26 0.81
CA LEU A 28 -6.60 -6.02 1.02
C LEU A 28 -5.85 -5.61 2.29
N THR A 29 -5.59 -4.32 2.51
CA THR A 29 -4.68 -3.87 3.58
C THR A 29 -5.37 -3.82 4.95
N HIS A 30 -6.12 -4.88 5.27
CA HIS A 30 -6.77 -5.09 6.57
C HIS A 30 -5.85 -5.83 7.55
N VAL A 31 -6.25 -5.86 8.82
CA VAL A 31 -5.46 -6.45 9.92
C VAL A 31 -4.94 -7.85 9.59
N ALA A 32 -5.77 -8.76 9.06
CA ALA A 32 -5.36 -10.13 8.78
C ALA A 32 -4.19 -10.20 7.77
N LEU A 33 -4.21 -9.39 6.68
CA LEU A 33 -3.09 -9.35 5.74
C LEU A 33 -1.85 -8.71 6.37
N ARG A 34 -2.01 -7.63 7.15
CA ARG A 34 -0.87 -6.99 7.83
C ARG A 34 -0.19 -7.96 8.79
N LEU A 35 -0.96 -8.81 9.49
CA LEU A 35 -0.41 -9.83 10.39
C LEU A 35 0.37 -10.90 9.63
N VAL A 36 -0.18 -11.42 8.52
CA VAL A 36 0.57 -12.35 7.65
C VAL A 36 1.90 -11.74 7.23
N MET A 37 1.89 -10.48 6.76
CA MET A 37 3.11 -9.81 6.32
C MET A 37 4.13 -9.61 7.44
N ARG A 38 3.68 -9.34 8.65
CA ARG A 38 4.56 -9.17 9.80
C ARG A 38 5.31 -10.46 10.16
N GLU A 39 4.76 -11.64 9.84
CA GLU A 39 5.47 -12.93 9.99
C GLU A 39 6.68 -13.07 9.04
N TYR A 40 6.73 -12.27 7.98
CA TYR A 40 7.83 -12.23 7.00
C TYR A 40 8.75 -11.02 7.15
N LEU A 41 8.47 -10.14 8.11
CA LEU A 41 9.34 -8.99 8.34
C LEU A 41 10.61 -9.47 9.06
N PRO A 42 11.82 -9.15 8.56
CA PRO A 42 13.08 -9.50 9.21
C PRO A 42 13.17 -9.03 10.67
N VAL A 43 13.96 -9.75 11.48
CA VAL A 43 14.24 -9.32 12.86
C VAL A 43 14.81 -7.90 12.86
N ASP A 44 14.37 -7.08 13.81
CA ASP A 44 14.73 -5.67 13.96
C ASP A 44 14.37 -4.74 12.79
N ALA A 45 13.74 -5.25 11.72
CA ALA A 45 13.23 -4.42 10.66
C ALA A 45 11.96 -3.66 11.11
N ARG A 46 11.91 -2.37 10.81
CA ARG A 46 10.77 -1.48 11.10
C ARG A 46 10.37 -0.73 9.85
N THR A 47 9.12 -0.92 9.43
CA THR A 47 8.50 -0.24 8.29
C THR A 47 7.13 0.34 8.66
N ILE A 48 6.58 1.19 7.79
CA ILE A 48 5.24 1.74 7.96
C ILE A 48 4.17 0.74 7.47
N TRP A 49 3.02 0.74 8.16
CA TRP A 49 1.89 -0.14 7.87
C TRP A 49 0.64 0.69 7.61
N PRO A 50 0.21 0.84 6.35
CA PRO A 50 -1.02 1.54 6.04
C PRO A 50 -2.26 0.69 6.38
N THR A 51 -3.41 1.36 6.43
CA THR A 51 -4.72 0.70 6.43
C THR A 51 -5.35 0.69 5.03
N GLU A 52 -6.54 0.13 4.90
CA GLU A 52 -7.46 0.46 3.81
C GLU A 52 -7.82 1.95 3.87
N MET A 53 -8.40 2.51 2.80
CA MET A 53 -8.87 3.91 2.81
C MET A 53 -10.04 4.11 3.78
N LEU A 54 -9.90 5.04 4.70
CA LEU A 54 -10.88 5.40 5.72
C LEU A 54 -11.63 6.67 5.31
N ASN A 55 -12.96 6.62 5.31
CA ASN A 55 -13.77 7.79 4.95
C ASN A 55 -13.85 8.77 6.14
N SER A 56 -13.35 10.00 5.95
CA SER A 56 -13.31 11.02 7.00
C SER A 56 -14.69 11.40 7.57
N ARG A 57 -15.77 11.29 6.78
CA ARG A 57 -17.14 11.56 7.27
C ARG A 57 -17.69 10.44 8.16
N ARG A 58 -17.11 9.23 8.07
CA ARG A 58 -17.54 8.06 8.84
C ARG A 58 -16.74 7.92 10.13
N ILE A 59 -15.42 8.05 10.07
CA ILE A 59 -14.51 7.81 11.18
C ILE A 59 -14.92 8.49 12.49
N PRO A 60 -15.32 9.78 12.53
CA PRO A 60 -15.73 10.43 13.77
C PRO A 60 -16.93 9.75 14.46
N LYS A 61 -17.78 9.04 13.70
CA LYS A 61 -19.04 8.43 14.17
C LYS A 61 -18.94 6.93 14.41
N GLU A 62 -17.85 6.28 13.99
CA GLU A 62 -17.69 4.82 14.04
C GLU A 62 -16.96 4.39 15.32
N ASP A 63 -17.30 3.20 15.81
CA ASP A 63 -16.52 2.47 16.81
C ASP A 63 -15.32 1.83 16.11
N LEU A 64 -14.12 2.40 16.30
CA LEU A 64 -12.90 1.95 15.62
C LEU A 64 -12.47 0.54 16.04
N SER A 65 -12.95 0.05 17.19
CA SER A 65 -12.69 -1.33 17.66
C SER A 65 -13.56 -2.39 16.96
N LYS A 66 -14.60 -1.96 16.24
CA LYS A 66 -15.56 -2.84 15.55
C LYS A 66 -15.61 -2.63 14.05
N THR A 67 -15.14 -1.48 13.57
CA THR A 67 -15.13 -1.17 12.13
C THR A 67 -14.07 -2.02 11.42
N PRO A 68 -14.44 -2.84 10.42
CA PRO A 68 -13.52 -3.79 9.80
C PRO A 68 -12.24 -3.18 9.22
N GLU A 69 -12.31 -1.94 8.72
CA GLU A 69 -11.19 -1.23 8.12
C GLU A 69 -10.19 -0.70 9.17
N THR A 70 -10.63 -0.55 10.42
CA THR A 70 -9.82 -0.04 11.55
C THR A 70 -9.44 -1.12 12.55
N LEU A 71 -9.90 -2.37 12.39
CA LEU A 71 -9.44 -3.46 13.26
C LEU A 71 -7.91 -3.57 13.22
N ARG A 72 -7.33 -3.76 14.41
CA ARG A 72 -5.90 -3.94 14.60
C ARG A 72 -5.60 -4.93 15.71
N ALA A 73 -4.44 -5.57 15.64
CA ALA A 73 -3.90 -6.35 16.75
C ALA A 73 -3.22 -5.42 17.77
N ALA A 74 -3.24 -5.80 19.03
CA ALA A 74 -2.66 -4.97 20.11
C ALA A 74 -1.16 -4.71 19.95
N HIS A 75 -0.43 -5.63 19.32
CA HIS A 75 1.01 -5.56 19.09
C HIS A 75 1.41 -4.86 17.78
N GLU A 76 0.45 -4.41 16.96
CA GLU A 76 0.78 -3.68 15.75
C GLU A 76 1.35 -2.29 16.06
N THR A 77 2.53 -1.99 15.50
CA THR A 77 3.24 -0.71 15.60
C THR A 77 3.38 -0.06 14.22
N HIS A 78 3.78 1.22 14.18
CA HIS A 78 4.04 2.01 12.97
C HIS A 78 2.85 2.04 11.99
N LEU A 79 1.63 2.04 12.55
CA LEU A 79 0.39 2.12 11.77
C LEU A 79 0.14 3.54 11.27
N VAL A 80 -0.03 3.68 9.95
CA VAL A 80 -0.29 4.95 9.25
C VAL A 80 -1.63 4.82 8.51
N PRO A 81 -2.78 5.09 9.18
CA PRO A 81 -4.07 5.01 8.56
C PRO A 81 -4.21 6.04 7.44
N GLN A 82 -4.81 5.62 6.32
CA GLN A 82 -5.05 6.49 5.17
C GLN A 82 -6.48 7.05 5.18
N ILE A 83 -6.60 8.38 5.22
CA ILE A 83 -7.87 9.11 5.20
C ILE A 83 -8.23 9.52 3.78
N LEU A 84 -9.48 9.33 3.39
CA LEU A 84 -10.09 9.79 2.15
C LEU A 84 -11.20 10.79 2.45
N GLY A 85 -11.09 12.01 2.00
CA GLY A 85 -12.10 13.07 2.21
C GLY A 85 -11.63 14.43 1.74
N ASN A 86 -12.52 15.42 1.86
CA ASN A 86 -12.29 16.81 1.46
C ASN A 86 -13.00 17.85 2.34
N GLU A 87 -13.62 17.43 3.44
CA GLU A 87 -14.28 18.35 4.36
C GLU A 87 -13.39 18.58 5.57
N GLU A 88 -13.01 19.83 5.81
CA GLU A 88 -12.07 20.24 6.86
C GLU A 88 -12.48 19.73 8.25
N PRO A 89 -13.72 19.93 8.76
CA PRO A 89 -14.11 19.44 10.07
C PRO A 89 -14.01 17.93 10.20
N ALA A 90 -14.47 17.21 9.18
CA ALA A 90 -14.46 15.74 9.18
C ALA A 90 -13.04 15.16 9.16
N ILE A 91 -12.10 15.84 8.47
CA ILE A 91 -10.68 15.46 8.47
C ILE A 91 -10.07 15.74 9.84
N ALA A 92 -10.28 16.91 10.40
CA ALA A 92 -9.76 17.28 11.72
C ALA A 92 -10.22 16.29 12.82
N ASP A 93 -11.52 15.99 12.85
CA ASP A 93 -12.08 15.04 13.82
C ASP A 93 -11.57 13.62 13.60
N SER A 94 -11.40 13.19 12.33
CA SER A 94 -10.83 11.88 12.00
C SER A 94 -9.37 11.77 12.45
N VAL A 95 -8.56 12.79 12.20
CA VAL A 95 -7.15 12.85 12.61
C VAL A 95 -7.05 12.71 14.13
N LYS A 96 -7.77 13.54 14.89
CA LYS A 96 -7.77 13.49 16.37
C LYS A 96 -8.18 12.10 16.86
N LYS A 97 -9.26 11.54 16.35
CA LYS A 97 -9.77 10.24 16.77
C LYS A 97 -8.80 9.11 16.47
N LEU A 98 -8.22 9.09 15.28
CA LEU A 98 -7.23 8.07 14.89
C LEU A 98 -5.95 8.15 15.73
N ILE A 99 -5.54 9.34 16.18
CA ILE A 99 -4.38 9.50 17.05
C ILE A 99 -4.71 9.09 18.49
N HIS A 100 -5.76 9.66 19.07
CA HIS A 100 -6.03 9.54 20.51
C HIS A 100 -6.73 8.25 20.89
N GLU A 101 -7.65 7.73 20.06
CA GLU A 101 -8.41 6.53 20.37
C GLU A 101 -7.82 5.28 19.70
N TRP A 102 -7.24 5.41 18.48
CA TRP A 102 -6.75 4.28 17.71
C TRP A 102 -5.24 4.09 17.80
N GLY A 103 -4.47 5.11 18.17
CA GLY A 103 -3.03 5.04 18.35
C GLY A 103 -2.25 5.02 17.03
N ALA A 104 -2.64 5.86 16.08
CA ALA A 104 -1.91 6.04 14.83
C ALA A 104 -0.49 6.59 15.07
N SER A 105 0.51 6.04 14.38
CA SER A 105 1.90 6.55 14.40
C SER A 105 2.14 7.66 13.38
N GLY A 106 1.28 7.77 12.38
CA GLY A 106 1.25 8.81 11.35
C GLY A 106 -0.13 8.83 10.70
N ILE A 107 -0.41 9.83 9.89
CA ILE A 107 -1.66 9.94 9.11
C ILE A 107 -1.29 10.09 7.64
N ASP A 108 -1.97 9.37 6.75
CA ASP A 108 -1.79 9.54 5.31
C ASP A 108 -3.06 10.07 4.65
N ILE A 109 -2.94 11.08 3.80
CA ILE A 109 -4.05 11.66 3.04
C ILE A 109 -4.06 11.11 1.62
N ASN A 110 -5.19 10.52 1.22
CA ASN A 110 -5.34 9.99 -0.13
C ASN A 110 -5.65 11.11 -1.15
N MET A 111 -4.73 11.34 -2.06
CA MET A 111 -4.89 12.21 -3.23
C MET A 111 -4.62 11.46 -4.55
N GLY A 112 -4.76 10.13 -4.54
CA GLY A 112 -4.45 9.31 -5.73
C GLY A 112 -5.55 8.35 -6.18
N CYS A 113 -6.66 8.21 -5.44
CA CYS A 113 -7.72 7.27 -5.79
C CYS A 113 -8.56 7.76 -6.97
N PRO A 114 -8.57 7.05 -8.13
CA PRO A 114 -9.27 7.50 -9.33
C PRO A 114 -10.68 6.90 -9.46
N VAL A 115 -11.27 6.35 -8.39
CA VAL A 115 -12.59 5.73 -8.47
C VAL A 115 -13.68 6.77 -8.68
N GLN A 116 -14.73 6.44 -9.46
CA GLN A 116 -15.83 7.34 -9.81
C GLN A 116 -16.46 8.03 -8.59
N LYS A 117 -16.62 7.29 -7.50
CA LYS A 117 -17.16 7.85 -6.24
C LYS A 117 -16.26 8.96 -5.68
N ALA A 118 -14.94 8.79 -5.74
CA ALA A 118 -13.99 9.80 -5.29
C ALA A 118 -14.08 11.06 -6.17
N LEU A 119 -14.10 10.89 -7.49
CA LEU A 119 -14.23 11.98 -8.44
C LEU A 119 -15.55 12.75 -8.26
N LYS A 120 -16.69 12.04 -8.13
CA LYS A 120 -18.02 12.64 -7.93
C LYS A 120 -18.12 13.53 -6.69
N HIS A 121 -17.35 13.19 -5.64
CA HIS A 121 -17.38 13.90 -4.38
C HIS A 121 -16.16 14.82 -4.16
N ASN A 122 -15.36 15.06 -5.17
CA ASN A 122 -14.17 15.91 -5.17
C ASN A 122 -13.15 15.54 -4.07
N TYR A 123 -12.82 14.25 -3.95
CA TYR A 123 -11.72 13.77 -3.10
C TYR A 123 -10.85 12.74 -3.82
N GLY A 124 -9.79 12.23 -3.19
CA GLY A 124 -8.81 11.38 -3.85
C GLY A 124 -8.07 12.16 -4.94
N VAL A 125 -7.93 11.60 -6.14
CA VAL A 125 -7.20 12.25 -7.23
C VAL A 125 -7.82 13.57 -7.69
N ALA A 126 -9.11 13.83 -7.43
CA ALA A 126 -9.76 15.09 -7.77
C ALA A 126 -9.13 16.30 -7.04
N LEU A 127 -8.59 16.09 -5.83
CA LEU A 127 -7.88 17.14 -5.07
C LEU A 127 -6.63 17.65 -5.80
N MET A 128 -6.03 16.85 -6.69
CA MET A 128 -4.90 17.29 -7.51
C MET A 128 -5.30 18.37 -8.54
N GLY A 129 -6.61 18.60 -8.77
CA GLY A 129 -7.12 19.67 -9.64
C GLY A 129 -7.23 21.04 -8.97
N ASP A 130 -7.06 21.10 -7.66
CA ASP A 130 -7.13 22.32 -6.85
C ASP A 130 -5.98 22.33 -5.82
N PRO A 131 -4.77 22.80 -6.21
CA PRO A 131 -3.59 22.79 -5.36
C PRO A 131 -3.76 23.55 -4.05
N ASP A 132 -4.46 24.69 -4.09
CA ASP A 132 -4.68 25.53 -2.91
C ASP A 132 -5.60 24.83 -1.90
N TYR A 133 -6.63 24.17 -2.41
CA TYR A 133 -7.52 23.39 -1.54
C TYR A 133 -6.84 22.12 -1.01
N ALA A 134 -6.07 21.43 -1.84
CA ALA A 134 -5.26 20.29 -1.39
C ALA A 134 -4.28 20.68 -0.28
N ALA A 135 -3.60 21.83 -0.41
CA ALA A 135 -2.72 22.38 0.62
C ALA A 135 -3.47 22.66 1.92
N LYS A 136 -4.66 23.29 1.85
CA LYS A 136 -5.52 23.52 3.02
C LYS A 136 -5.93 22.23 3.75
N ILE A 137 -6.25 21.17 3.01
CA ILE A 137 -6.58 19.85 3.59
C ILE A 137 -5.37 19.29 4.37
N VAL A 138 -4.17 19.41 3.81
CA VAL A 138 -2.94 18.98 4.51
C VAL A 138 -2.67 19.83 5.73
N GLU A 139 -2.74 21.15 5.60
CA GLU A 139 -2.55 22.08 6.73
C GLU A 139 -3.55 21.79 7.86
N MET A 140 -4.81 21.54 7.54
CA MET A 140 -5.84 21.15 8.51
C MET A 140 -5.48 19.84 9.22
N ALA A 141 -5.04 18.83 8.48
CA ALA A 141 -4.61 17.57 9.07
C ALA A 141 -3.38 17.76 9.98
N VAL A 142 -2.38 18.50 9.52
CA VAL A 142 -1.16 18.82 10.31
C VAL A 142 -1.49 19.58 11.58
N LYS A 143 -2.32 20.62 11.50
CA LYS A 143 -2.73 21.43 12.66
C LYS A 143 -3.45 20.64 13.75
N ASN A 144 -4.13 19.55 13.37
CA ASN A 144 -4.88 18.69 14.29
C ASN A 144 -4.14 17.38 14.64
N SER A 145 -2.89 17.24 14.22
CA SER A 145 -2.08 16.03 14.38
C SER A 145 -0.90 16.27 15.33
N SER A 146 -0.69 15.33 16.24
CA SER A 146 0.55 15.24 17.04
C SER A 146 1.55 14.24 16.43
N VAL A 147 1.22 13.62 15.30
CA VAL A 147 2.06 12.67 14.56
C VAL A 147 2.29 13.16 13.14
N PRO A 148 3.31 12.66 12.41
CA PRO A 148 3.57 13.08 11.05
C PRO A 148 2.37 12.84 10.11
N VAL A 149 2.15 13.77 9.18
CA VAL A 149 1.10 13.69 8.14
C VAL A 149 1.75 13.55 6.78
N SER A 150 1.32 12.57 6.00
CA SER A 150 1.80 12.32 4.65
C SER A 150 0.69 12.40 3.61
N VAL A 151 1.09 12.39 2.34
CA VAL A 151 0.15 12.39 1.22
C VAL A 151 0.54 11.33 0.21
N LYS A 152 -0.43 10.50 -0.21
CA LYS A 152 -0.26 9.58 -1.33
C LYS A 152 -0.97 10.08 -2.56
N LEU A 153 -0.21 10.28 -3.66
CA LEU A 153 -0.69 10.87 -4.90
C LEU A 153 -0.32 10.06 -6.16
N ARG A 154 -0.83 10.51 -7.30
CA ARG A 154 -0.48 10.03 -8.64
C ARG A 154 0.28 11.08 -9.42
N ALA A 155 0.75 10.71 -10.63
CA ALA A 155 1.24 11.66 -11.59
C ALA A 155 0.14 12.66 -11.99
N ALA A 156 0.54 13.91 -12.24
CA ALA A 156 -0.36 14.92 -12.79
C ALA A 156 -0.75 14.58 -14.25
N PRO A 157 -1.95 14.99 -14.72
CA PRO A 157 -2.31 14.89 -16.14
C PRO A 157 -1.49 15.87 -16.97
N GLN A 158 -1.50 15.71 -18.30
CA GLN A 158 -0.84 16.68 -19.19
C GLN A 158 -1.50 18.06 -19.19
N PRO A 159 -0.72 19.14 -19.47
CA PRO A 159 -1.25 20.46 -19.71
C PRO A 159 -2.28 20.45 -20.85
N GLY A 160 -3.39 21.15 -20.68
CA GLY A 160 -4.43 21.27 -21.70
C GLY A 160 -5.45 20.14 -21.75
N ALA A 161 -5.35 19.13 -20.91
CA ALA A 161 -6.37 18.07 -20.77
C ALA A 161 -7.65 18.52 -20.06
N GLY A 162 -7.96 19.83 -20.04
CA GLY A 162 -9.12 20.42 -19.38
C GLY A 162 -9.15 20.13 -17.87
N ALA A 163 -9.67 21.05 -17.08
CA ALA A 163 -9.67 21.03 -15.61
C ALA A 163 -10.42 19.84 -14.94
N THR A 164 -10.67 18.77 -15.64
CA THR A 164 -11.29 17.58 -15.09
C THR A 164 -10.28 16.43 -15.13
N PHE A 165 -9.59 16.21 -14.00
CA PHE A 165 -8.86 14.96 -13.70
C PHE A 165 -9.68 13.69 -13.96
N ALA A 166 -10.94 13.84 -14.35
CA ALA A 166 -11.95 12.82 -14.52
C ALA A 166 -12.28 12.46 -15.97
N SER A 167 -11.92 13.24 -16.98
CA SER A 167 -12.29 12.92 -18.37
C SER A 167 -11.32 11.92 -18.98
N ALA A 168 -11.61 10.67 -18.81
CA ALA A 168 -10.81 9.54 -19.30
C ALA A 168 -11.25 9.10 -20.71
N SER A 169 -11.08 9.93 -21.71
CA SER A 169 -11.14 9.49 -23.12
C SER A 169 -9.74 9.39 -23.71
N ASP A 170 -8.76 8.97 -22.91
CA ASP A 170 -7.37 8.99 -23.35
C ASP A 170 -6.80 7.56 -23.50
N ASN A 171 -6.21 7.29 -24.64
CA ASN A 171 -5.60 6.00 -25.00
C ASN A 171 -4.33 5.62 -24.20
N GLY A 172 -4.04 6.31 -23.11
CA GLY A 172 -2.97 5.93 -22.17
C GLY A 172 -1.56 6.39 -22.54
N GLU A 173 -1.40 7.12 -23.64
CA GLU A 173 -0.08 7.54 -24.17
C GLU A 173 0.38 8.95 -23.75
N ARG A 174 -0.40 9.70 -22.95
CA ARG A 174 -0.03 11.06 -22.58
C ARG A 174 0.95 11.10 -21.43
N GLN A 175 2.08 11.78 -21.65
CA GLN A 175 3.04 12.14 -20.60
C GLN A 175 2.36 12.95 -19.49
N SER A 176 2.83 12.82 -18.25
CA SER A 176 2.33 13.65 -17.16
C SER A 176 2.97 15.03 -17.17
N ASP A 177 2.24 16.03 -16.64
CA ASP A 177 2.78 17.36 -16.41
C ASP A 177 3.67 17.35 -15.14
N PHE A 178 4.97 17.19 -15.34
CA PHE A 178 5.90 17.15 -14.23
C PHE A 178 6.04 18.51 -13.53
N GLU A 179 6.01 19.62 -14.24
CA GLU A 179 6.12 20.95 -13.65
C GLU A 179 4.92 21.23 -12.71
N TYR A 180 3.74 20.81 -13.12
CA TYR A 180 2.55 20.88 -12.28
C TYR A 180 2.72 20.00 -11.03
N LEU A 181 3.19 18.75 -11.19
CA LEU A 181 3.42 17.83 -10.09
C LEU A 181 4.43 18.39 -9.08
N GLU A 182 5.54 18.97 -9.57
CA GLU A 182 6.56 19.59 -8.73
C GLU A 182 5.98 20.72 -7.87
N LYS A 183 5.25 21.66 -8.50
CA LYS A 183 4.58 22.80 -7.82
C LYS A 183 3.55 22.28 -6.80
N PHE A 184 2.77 21.26 -7.18
CA PHE A 184 1.78 20.65 -6.31
C PHE A 184 2.43 20.06 -5.05
N VAL A 185 3.47 19.24 -5.21
CA VAL A 185 4.20 18.63 -4.08
C VAL A 185 4.89 19.69 -3.23
N GLN A 186 5.45 20.74 -3.83
CA GLN A 186 6.00 21.88 -3.08
C GLN A 186 4.93 22.58 -2.22
N GLY A 187 3.72 22.74 -2.72
CA GLY A 187 2.56 23.25 -1.97
C GLY A 187 2.22 22.36 -0.77
N LEU A 188 2.19 21.03 -0.96
CA LEU A 188 1.94 20.09 0.14
C LEU A 188 3.05 20.13 1.20
N LYS A 189 4.32 20.23 0.79
CA LYS A 189 5.46 20.41 1.71
C LYS A 189 5.30 21.68 2.54
N ASN A 190 4.97 22.79 1.89
CA ASN A 190 4.76 24.08 2.57
C ASN A 190 3.57 24.03 3.56
N ALA A 191 2.56 23.20 3.26
CA ALA A 191 1.43 22.94 4.16
C ALA A 191 1.78 22.00 5.33
N GLY A 192 3.02 21.50 5.41
CA GLY A 192 3.53 20.68 6.51
C GLY A 192 3.50 19.17 6.28
N ALA A 193 3.32 18.69 5.05
CA ALA A 193 3.45 17.27 4.75
C ALA A 193 4.85 16.77 5.11
N SER A 194 4.92 15.69 5.89
CA SER A 194 6.17 15.11 6.38
C SER A 194 6.86 14.22 5.36
N TRP A 195 6.12 13.55 4.50
CA TRP A 195 6.60 12.83 3.31
C TRP A 195 5.49 12.70 2.27
N VAL A 196 5.89 12.33 1.07
CA VAL A 196 4.97 12.10 -0.05
C VAL A 196 5.21 10.70 -0.63
N SER A 197 4.12 9.99 -0.99
CA SER A 197 4.17 8.74 -1.74
C SER A 197 3.66 8.97 -3.16
N LEU A 198 4.51 8.75 -4.16
CA LEU A 198 4.16 8.97 -5.57
C LEU A 198 3.98 7.65 -6.32
N HIS A 199 2.79 7.45 -6.91
CA HIS A 199 2.57 6.46 -7.95
C HIS A 199 2.55 7.17 -9.33
N PRO A 200 3.63 7.13 -10.12
CA PRO A 200 3.80 7.96 -11.32
C PRO A 200 3.05 7.39 -12.53
N ARG A 201 1.76 7.16 -12.36
CA ARG A 201 0.75 6.97 -13.40
C ARG A 201 -0.35 7.99 -13.21
N THR A 202 -0.85 8.57 -14.31
CA THR A 202 -1.99 9.48 -14.26
C THR A 202 -3.28 8.73 -13.85
N ALA A 203 -4.30 9.48 -13.46
CA ALA A 203 -5.62 8.92 -13.18
C ALA A 203 -6.21 8.20 -14.41
N ALA A 204 -5.99 8.74 -15.61
CA ALA A 204 -6.45 8.18 -16.87
C ALA A 204 -5.77 6.85 -17.23
N GLN A 205 -4.48 6.72 -16.96
CA GLN A 205 -3.76 5.47 -17.15
C GLN A 205 -4.30 4.35 -16.24
N LYS A 206 -4.81 4.68 -15.05
CA LYS A 206 -5.21 3.68 -14.05
C LYS A 206 -4.09 2.70 -13.74
N ARG A 207 -4.05 1.57 -14.47
CA ARG A 207 -3.05 0.49 -14.34
C ARG A 207 -2.37 0.16 -15.69
N ARG A 208 -2.71 0.88 -16.78
CA ARG A 208 -2.16 0.65 -18.13
C ARG A 208 -0.78 1.28 -18.26
N GLY A 209 0.01 0.75 -19.19
CA GLY A 209 1.38 1.22 -19.43
C GLY A 209 2.32 0.97 -18.26
N SER A 210 3.47 1.61 -18.24
CA SER A 210 4.45 1.54 -17.16
C SER A 210 4.35 2.75 -16.23
N ALA A 211 4.74 2.59 -14.96
CA ALA A 211 4.94 3.69 -14.04
C ALA A 211 6.22 4.46 -14.45
N ASP A 212 6.11 5.75 -14.64
CA ASP A 212 7.23 6.59 -15.06
C ASP A 212 8.12 6.96 -13.86
N TRP A 213 9.05 6.09 -13.51
CA TRP A 213 9.95 6.27 -12.38
C TRP A 213 10.84 7.51 -12.50
N SER A 214 11.04 8.07 -13.71
CA SER A 214 11.79 9.31 -13.90
C SER A 214 11.21 10.48 -13.13
N GLN A 215 9.89 10.51 -12.92
CA GLN A 215 9.22 11.53 -12.11
C GLN A 215 9.58 11.43 -10.62
N ILE A 216 9.82 10.21 -10.11
CA ILE A 216 10.30 10.01 -8.73
C ILE A 216 11.71 10.57 -8.61
N THR A 217 12.59 10.24 -9.58
CA THR A 217 13.97 10.75 -9.65
C THR A 217 14.00 12.28 -9.68
N LEU A 218 13.20 12.88 -10.54
CA LEU A 218 13.15 14.34 -10.69
C LEU A 218 12.62 15.03 -9.42
N LEU A 219 11.56 14.51 -8.79
CA LEU A 219 11.08 15.06 -7.52
C LEU A 219 12.13 14.94 -6.42
N ARG A 220 12.83 13.80 -6.37
CA ARG A 220 13.89 13.56 -5.38
C ARG A 220 15.05 14.56 -5.51
N GLN A 221 15.37 14.96 -6.74
CA GLN A 221 16.43 15.93 -7.03
C GLN A 221 16.02 17.37 -6.69
N LYS A 222 14.76 17.71 -6.92
CA LYS A 222 14.26 19.10 -6.82
C LYS A 222 13.69 19.47 -5.45
N LEU A 223 13.17 18.49 -4.72
CA LEU A 223 12.46 18.76 -3.47
C LEU A 223 13.12 18.07 -2.27
N GLU A 224 13.28 18.83 -1.20
CA GLU A 224 13.78 18.32 0.07
C GLU A 224 12.64 17.80 0.96
N ILE A 225 11.90 16.80 0.46
CA ILE A 225 10.89 16.06 1.22
C ILE A 225 11.18 14.57 1.12
N PRO A 226 11.00 13.77 2.18
CA PRO A 226 11.08 12.33 2.08
C PRO A 226 10.08 11.80 1.04
N LEU A 227 10.54 10.91 0.15
CA LEU A 227 9.77 10.43 -0.98
C LEU A 227 9.67 8.92 -1.00
N ILE A 228 8.45 8.40 -1.06
CA ILE A 228 8.16 6.97 -1.22
C ILE A 228 7.79 6.72 -2.68
N GLY A 229 8.57 5.90 -3.38
CA GLY A 229 8.29 5.48 -4.76
C GLY A 229 7.30 4.32 -4.79
N ASN A 230 6.33 4.36 -5.73
CA ASN A 230 5.33 3.30 -5.90
C ASN A 230 5.05 3.04 -7.38
N GLY A 231 4.81 1.79 -7.73
CA GLY A 231 4.42 1.35 -9.07
C GLY A 231 5.38 0.36 -9.69
N ASP A 232 4.83 -0.68 -10.29
CA ASP A 232 5.52 -1.74 -11.04
C ASP A 232 6.56 -2.57 -10.26
N ILE A 233 6.49 -2.59 -8.95
CA ILE A 233 7.28 -3.48 -8.11
C ILE A 233 6.57 -4.83 -8.03
N GLN A 234 7.19 -5.89 -8.56
CA GLN A 234 6.68 -7.26 -8.51
C GLN A 234 7.58 -8.22 -7.72
N THR A 235 8.86 -7.88 -7.56
CA THR A 235 9.87 -8.67 -6.86
C THR A 235 10.65 -7.82 -5.85
N ALA A 236 11.45 -8.46 -5.00
CA ALA A 236 12.37 -7.77 -4.10
C ALA A 236 13.44 -6.98 -4.88
N ASP A 237 13.90 -7.53 -6.01
CA ASP A 237 14.86 -6.86 -6.88
C ASP A 237 14.28 -5.58 -7.50
N ASP A 238 13.00 -5.57 -7.89
CA ASP A 238 12.33 -4.35 -8.37
C ASP A 238 12.29 -3.27 -7.29
N ALA A 239 12.07 -3.66 -6.02
CA ALA A 239 12.08 -2.73 -4.90
C ALA A 239 13.48 -2.12 -4.70
N LEU A 240 14.53 -2.94 -4.78
CA LEU A 240 15.91 -2.50 -4.71
C LEU A 240 16.28 -1.60 -5.90
N LEU A 241 15.83 -1.96 -7.10
CA LEU A 241 16.03 -1.20 -8.33
C LEU A 241 15.37 0.18 -8.23
N MET A 242 14.12 0.26 -7.76
CA MET A 242 13.44 1.55 -7.54
C MET A 242 14.24 2.47 -6.62
N LEU A 243 14.72 1.94 -5.49
CA LEU A 243 15.52 2.72 -4.55
C LEU A 243 16.83 3.21 -5.18
N SER A 244 17.54 2.35 -5.91
CA SER A 244 18.84 2.66 -6.51
C SER A 244 18.75 3.61 -7.71
N GLU A 245 17.75 3.43 -8.58
CA GLU A 245 17.59 4.26 -9.79
C GLU A 245 16.96 5.61 -9.50
N THR A 246 16.00 5.65 -8.56
CA THR A 246 15.27 6.91 -8.31
C THR A 246 15.83 7.71 -7.14
N GLY A 247 16.59 7.08 -6.25
CA GLY A 247 17.08 7.68 -5.02
C GLY A 247 15.96 8.01 -4.02
N CYS A 248 14.76 7.45 -4.18
CA CYS A 248 13.68 7.64 -3.21
C CYS A 248 14.04 7.03 -1.85
N ASP A 249 13.38 7.50 -0.80
CA ASP A 249 13.72 7.10 0.57
C ASP A 249 13.12 5.74 0.94
N MET A 250 12.00 5.35 0.31
CA MET A 250 11.35 4.06 0.53
C MET A 250 10.64 3.61 -0.75
N ALA A 251 10.55 2.31 -0.97
CA ALA A 251 9.72 1.69 -1.99
C ALA A 251 8.38 1.24 -1.40
N MET A 252 7.29 1.40 -2.15
CA MET A 252 5.96 0.95 -1.76
C MET A 252 5.44 -0.04 -2.79
N ALA A 253 5.16 -1.27 -2.38
CA ALA A 253 4.60 -2.30 -3.23
C ALA A 253 3.14 -2.61 -2.88
N GLY A 254 2.33 -2.89 -3.89
CA GLY A 254 0.91 -3.19 -3.72
C GLY A 254 0.59 -4.67 -3.86
N ARG A 255 -0.12 -5.03 -4.91
CA ARG A 255 -0.68 -6.37 -5.14
C ARG A 255 0.37 -7.47 -5.16
N ALA A 256 1.54 -7.21 -5.72
CA ALA A 256 2.62 -8.20 -5.74
C ALA A 256 3.12 -8.51 -4.32
N LEU A 257 3.28 -7.49 -3.46
CA LEU A 257 3.64 -7.70 -2.06
C LEU A 257 2.51 -8.39 -1.29
N ALA A 258 1.24 -8.13 -1.62
CA ALA A 258 0.11 -8.87 -1.05
C ALA A 258 0.12 -10.35 -1.49
N ALA A 259 0.56 -10.65 -2.72
CA ALA A 259 0.71 -12.00 -3.24
C ALA A 259 1.94 -12.72 -2.68
N ARG A 260 2.99 -11.97 -2.37
CA ARG A 260 4.30 -12.44 -1.89
C ARG A 260 4.69 -11.78 -0.57
N PRO A 261 4.06 -12.10 0.56
CA PRO A 261 4.45 -11.50 1.84
C PRO A 261 5.94 -11.72 2.18
N TRP A 262 6.51 -12.84 1.75
CA TRP A 262 7.94 -13.15 1.91
C TRP A 262 8.87 -12.27 1.08
N MET A 263 8.35 -11.42 0.19
CA MET A 263 9.15 -10.37 -0.46
C MET A 263 9.81 -9.44 0.58
N LEU A 264 9.19 -9.25 1.74
CA LEU A 264 9.82 -8.53 2.86
C LEU A 264 11.08 -9.25 3.35
N TRP A 265 11.01 -10.59 3.46
CA TRP A 265 12.18 -11.39 3.84
C TRP A 265 13.25 -11.40 2.76
N GLN A 266 12.88 -11.66 1.48
CA GLN A 266 13.81 -11.59 0.34
C GLN A 266 14.51 -10.24 0.29
N PHE A 267 13.77 -9.15 0.41
CA PHE A 267 14.33 -7.80 0.41
C PHE A 267 15.22 -7.53 1.63
N GLY A 268 14.87 -8.08 2.79
CA GLY A 268 15.71 -8.02 3.99
C GLY A 268 17.04 -8.72 3.82
N GLU A 269 17.07 -9.90 3.19
CA GLU A 269 18.32 -10.61 2.85
C GLU A 269 19.23 -9.77 1.94
N LEU A 270 18.66 -9.10 0.93
CA LEU A 270 19.43 -8.19 0.06
C LEU A 270 20.06 -7.02 0.84
N LEU A 271 19.44 -6.61 1.93
CA LEU A 271 19.95 -5.54 2.81
C LEU A 271 20.80 -6.05 4.00
N GLY A 272 20.94 -7.37 4.16
CA GLY A 272 21.73 -7.98 5.24
C GLY A 272 21.01 -8.08 6.58
N PHE A 273 19.67 -8.02 6.61
CA PHE A 273 18.89 -8.31 7.81
C PHE A 273 18.87 -9.81 8.13
N ALA A 274 18.72 -10.12 9.42
CA ALA A 274 18.50 -11.49 9.85
C ALA A 274 17.09 -11.98 9.41
N PRO A 275 16.91 -13.31 9.24
CA PRO A 275 15.61 -13.88 8.89
C PRO A 275 14.49 -13.45 9.84
N PRO A 276 13.22 -13.55 9.43
CA PRO A 276 12.08 -13.32 10.31
C PRO A 276 12.10 -14.26 11.54
N PRO A 277 11.46 -13.89 12.66
CA PRO A 277 11.35 -14.74 13.84
C PRO A 277 10.77 -16.12 13.49
N GLY A 278 11.39 -17.20 14.02
CA GLY A 278 11.02 -18.58 13.74
C GLY A 278 11.52 -19.14 12.40
N ARG A 279 12.35 -18.37 11.68
CA ARG A 279 13.00 -18.75 10.42
C ARG A 279 14.53 -18.73 10.52
N GLU A 280 15.07 -18.80 11.73
CA GLU A 280 16.51 -18.72 11.99
C GLU A 280 17.27 -19.80 11.22
N GLY A 281 18.32 -19.41 10.55
CA GLY A 281 19.15 -20.30 9.71
C GLY A 281 18.51 -20.73 8.38
N GLN A 282 17.32 -20.24 8.06
CA GLN A 282 16.69 -20.45 6.76
C GLN A 282 16.97 -19.26 5.84
N ARG A 283 16.86 -19.47 4.52
CA ARG A 283 16.80 -18.42 3.52
C ARG A 283 15.36 -18.17 3.08
N ALA A 284 15.10 -17.01 2.52
CA ALA A 284 13.82 -16.68 1.91
C ALA A 284 13.50 -17.63 0.74
N PRO A 285 12.22 -17.95 0.50
CA PRO A 285 11.79 -18.75 -0.64
C PRO A 285 12.26 -18.14 -1.95
N GLN A 286 12.79 -18.96 -2.86
CA GLN A 286 13.28 -18.54 -4.16
C GLN A 286 12.84 -19.52 -5.26
N GLY A 287 12.47 -18.96 -6.39
CA GLY A 287 12.04 -19.74 -7.55
C GLY A 287 10.60 -20.25 -7.47
N PRO A 288 10.07 -20.71 -8.61
CA PRO A 288 8.64 -20.95 -8.79
C PRO A 288 8.01 -21.89 -7.76
N LEU A 289 8.65 -23.03 -7.49
CA LEU A 289 8.11 -24.06 -6.59
C LEU A 289 8.13 -23.65 -5.12
N GLU A 290 9.24 -23.05 -4.63
CA GLU A 290 9.33 -22.62 -3.24
C GLU A 290 8.38 -21.47 -2.96
N GLU A 291 8.29 -20.50 -3.87
CA GLU A 291 7.36 -19.37 -3.74
C GLU A 291 5.91 -19.81 -3.85
N GLY A 292 5.59 -20.78 -4.71
CA GLY A 292 4.26 -21.35 -4.79
C GLY A 292 3.85 -22.08 -3.51
N ALA A 293 4.77 -22.86 -2.93
CA ALA A 293 4.53 -23.51 -1.63
C ALA A 293 4.34 -22.47 -0.51
N GLU A 294 5.13 -21.37 -0.51
CA GLU A 294 4.99 -20.30 0.47
C GLU A 294 3.70 -19.50 0.29
N TYR A 295 3.22 -19.33 -0.95
CA TYR A 295 1.90 -18.75 -1.21
C TYR A 295 0.80 -19.56 -0.51
N GLY A 296 0.83 -20.90 -0.64
CA GLY A 296 -0.11 -21.78 0.06
C GLY A 296 -0.08 -21.58 1.59
N ARG A 297 1.13 -21.54 2.18
CA ARG A 297 1.31 -21.30 3.62
C ARG A 297 0.77 -19.94 4.05
N SER A 298 1.10 -18.88 3.31
CA SER A 298 0.64 -17.53 3.61
C SER A 298 -0.88 -17.38 3.47
N LEU A 299 -1.50 -18.07 2.52
CA LEU A 299 -2.94 -18.10 2.33
C LEU A 299 -3.66 -18.81 3.49
N LEU A 300 -3.12 -19.93 3.99
CA LEU A 300 -3.66 -20.60 5.18
C LEU A 300 -3.60 -19.67 6.40
N ARG A 301 -2.48 -18.98 6.62
CA ARG A 301 -2.35 -17.99 7.70
C ARG A 301 -3.35 -16.83 7.54
N LEU A 302 -3.57 -16.38 6.31
CA LEU A 302 -4.57 -15.34 6.03
C LEU A 302 -5.99 -15.79 6.40
N ILE A 303 -6.35 -17.04 6.10
CA ILE A 303 -7.66 -17.62 6.47
C ILE A 303 -7.81 -17.65 7.99
N GLU A 304 -6.78 -18.08 8.72
CA GLU A 304 -6.76 -18.15 10.18
C GLU A 304 -6.95 -16.75 10.79
N TYR A 305 -6.12 -15.77 10.42
CA TYR A 305 -6.27 -14.39 10.90
C TYR A 305 -7.58 -13.73 10.47
N ALA A 306 -8.08 -14.03 9.27
CA ALA A 306 -9.37 -13.52 8.86
C ALA A 306 -10.50 -14.05 9.76
N GLY A 307 -10.44 -15.32 10.17
CA GLY A 307 -11.39 -15.93 11.11
C GLY A 307 -11.30 -15.36 12.53
N GLU A 308 -10.09 -14.94 12.96
CA GLU A 308 -9.87 -14.33 14.27
C GLU A 308 -10.48 -12.90 14.35
N TYR A 309 -10.31 -12.11 13.29
CA TYR A 309 -10.65 -10.67 13.34
C TYR A 309 -12.00 -10.32 12.73
N PHE A 310 -12.58 -11.18 11.90
CA PHE A 310 -13.82 -10.85 11.18
C PHE A 310 -14.91 -11.90 11.41
N PRO A 311 -16.19 -11.48 11.41
CA PRO A 311 -17.29 -12.44 11.28
C PRO A 311 -17.11 -13.30 10.03
N GLU A 312 -17.44 -14.60 10.12
CA GLU A 312 -17.12 -15.60 9.09
C GLU A 312 -17.49 -15.19 7.66
N ALA A 313 -18.70 -14.66 7.45
CA ALA A 313 -19.12 -14.20 6.12
C ALA A 313 -18.24 -13.08 5.54
N LEU A 314 -17.76 -12.17 6.40
CA LEU A 314 -16.84 -11.10 5.99
C LEU A 314 -15.43 -11.63 5.76
N ALA A 315 -14.95 -12.51 6.63
CA ALA A 315 -13.66 -13.19 6.50
C ALA A 315 -13.57 -13.94 5.15
N MET A 316 -14.54 -14.77 4.83
CA MET A 316 -14.61 -15.49 3.55
C MET A 316 -14.61 -14.54 2.35
N ARG A 317 -15.35 -13.42 2.43
CA ARG A 317 -15.37 -12.41 1.36
C ARG A 317 -14.01 -11.76 1.17
N LYS A 318 -13.30 -11.41 2.26
CA LYS A 318 -11.95 -10.81 2.21
C LYS A 318 -10.93 -11.80 1.64
N VAL A 319 -10.94 -13.07 2.06
CA VAL A 319 -10.05 -14.10 1.51
C VAL A 319 -10.33 -14.33 0.03
N ARG A 320 -11.58 -14.46 -0.39
CA ARG A 320 -11.94 -14.59 -1.81
C ARG A 320 -11.50 -13.40 -2.65
N PHE A 321 -11.57 -12.18 -2.10
CA PHE A 321 -11.09 -10.99 -2.79
C PHE A 321 -9.56 -10.99 -2.89
N HIS A 322 -8.85 -11.38 -1.82
CA HIS A 322 -7.41 -11.55 -1.82
C HIS A 322 -6.98 -12.55 -2.89
N VAL A 323 -7.52 -13.76 -2.89
CA VAL A 323 -7.18 -14.81 -3.87
C VAL A 323 -7.41 -14.35 -5.30
N ARG A 324 -8.56 -13.73 -5.62
CA ARG A 324 -8.81 -13.17 -6.96
C ARG A 324 -7.78 -12.15 -7.40
N THR A 325 -7.22 -11.39 -6.46
CA THR A 325 -6.23 -10.36 -6.76
C THR A 325 -4.82 -10.92 -6.88
N THR A 326 -4.49 -11.98 -6.13
CA THR A 326 -3.12 -12.48 -5.96
C THR A 326 -2.81 -13.75 -6.74
N SER A 327 -3.80 -14.56 -7.08
CA SER A 327 -3.60 -15.82 -7.82
C SER A 327 -3.17 -15.64 -9.29
N VAL A 328 -3.13 -14.40 -9.78
CA VAL A 328 -2.60 -14.09 -11.12
C VAL A 328 -1.09 -14.37 -11.26
N TRP A 329 -0.38 -14.54 -10.16
CA TRP A 329 1.02 -14.97 -10.14
C TRP A 329 1.19 -16.48 -9.95
N ILE A 330 0.10 -17.23 -9.71
CA ILE A 330 0.15 -18.68 -9.51
C ILE A 330 -0.26 -19.39 -10.81
N ASP A 331 0.56 -20.32 -11.26
CA ASP A 331 0.18 -21.22 -12.34
C ASP A 331 -1.03 -22.05 -11.90
N PHE A 332 -2.03 -22.16 -12.78
CA PHE A 332 -3.35 -22.69 -12.42
C PHE A 332 -4.06 -21.94 -11.28
N GLY A 333 -3.83 -20.64 -11.11
CA GLY A 333 -4.45 -19.79 -10.09
C GLY A 333 -5.99 -19.87 -10.06
N GLN A 334 -6.65 -20.27 -11.15
CA GLN A 334 -8.08 -20.55 -11.19
C GLN A 334 -8.49 -21.72 -10.25
N ALA A 335 -7.60 -22.69 -10.01
CA ALA A 335 -7.85 -23.75 -9.04
C ALA A 335 -7.93 -23.20 -7.60
N VAL A 336 -7.04 -22.24 -7.26
CA VAL A 336 -7.06 -21.55 -5.95
C VAL A 336 -8.34 -20.73 -5.78
N ILE A 337 -8.74 -20.00 -6.83
CA ILE A 337 -10.01 -19.25 -6.84
C ILE A 337 -11.19 -20.21 -6.65
N GLY A 338 -11.21 -21.33 -7.39
CA GLY A 338 -12.26 -22.36 -7.32
C GLY A 338 -12.38 -22.97 -5.92
N ALA A 339 -11.27 -23.37 -5.31
CA ALA A 339 -11.24 -23.92 -3.96
C ALA A 339 -11.82 -22.93 -2.93
N CYS A 340 -11.39 -21.66 -2.97
CA CYS A 340 -11.93 -20.63 -2.07
C CYS A 340 -13.40 -20.26 -2.37
N ALA A 341 -13.83 -20.31 -3.63
CA ALA A 341 -15.19 -19.97 -4.02
C ALA A 341 -16.21 -21.06 -3.63
N SER A 342 -15.84 -22.33 -3.75
CA SER A 342 -16.71 -23.47 -3.43
C SER A 342 -16.95 -23.66 -1.93
N ALA A 343 -16.01 -23.27 -1.07
CA ALA A 343 -16.12 -23.41 0.36
C ALA A 343 -17.36 -22.68 0.93
N ARG A 344 -18.05 -23.30 1.90
CA ARG A 344 -19.21 -22.72 2.58
C ARG A 344 -18.87 -22.13 3.94
N THR A 345 -17.74 -22.58 4.53
CA THR A 345 -17.21 -22.11 5.81
C THR A 345 -15.72 -21.80 5.71
N LEU A 346 -15.16 -21.06 6.67
CA LEU A 346 -13.71 -20.85 6.74
C LEU A 346 -12.95 -22.17 6.98
N ALA A 347 -13.49 -23.07 7.78
CA ALA A 347 -12.88 -24.38 8.03
C ALA A 347 -12.80 -25.21 6.74
N GLU A 348 -13.86 -25.24 5.95
CA GLU A 348 -13.87 -25.90 4.65
C GLU A 348 -12.89 -25.22 3.68
N MET A 349 -12.86 -23.90 3.66
CA MET A 349 -11.90 -23.15 2.81
C MET A 349 -10.46 -23.48 3.16
N HIS A 350 -10.13 -23.52 4.45
CA HIS A 350 -8.81 -23.89 4.93
C HIS A 350 -8.43 -25.33 4.53
N ALA A 351 -9.37 -26.28 4.65
CA ALA A 351 -9.15 -27.68 4.26
C ALA A 351 -8.91 -27.82 2.74
N LEU A 352 -9.73 -27.16 1.91
CA LEU A 352 -9.58 -27.19 0.46
C LEU A 352 -8.26 -26.56 -0.01
N VAL A 353 -7.87 -25.43 0.59
CA VAL A 353 -6.58 -24.79 0.29
C VAL A 353 -5.43 -25.68 0.71
N ARG A 354 -5.47 -26.29 1.91
CA ARG A 354 -4.45 -27.24 2.36
C ARG A 354 -4.29 -28.40 1.38
N GLN A 355 -5.40 -29.03 1.00
CA GLN A 355 -5.40 -30.13 0.04
C GLN A 355 -4.82 -29.73 -1.31
N LEU A 356 -5.18 -28.54 -1.83
CA LEU A 356 -4.68 -28.03 -3.10
C LEU A 356 -3.15 -27.87 -3.10
N PHE A 357 -2.57 -27.44 -1.97
CA PHE A 357 -1.13 -27.22 -1.84
C PHE A 357 -0.36 -28.40 -1.23
N GLU A 358 -0.94 -29.62 -1.17
CA GLU A 358 -0.19 -30.86 -0.91
C GLU A 358 0.82 -31.13 -2.04
N ALA A 359 0.47 -30.77 -3.28
CA ALA A 359 1.41 -30.64 -4.40
C ALA A 359 1.62 -29.14 -4.67
N PRO A 360 2.85 -28.62 -4.55
CA PRO A 360 3.09 -27.19 -4.71
C PRO A 360 2.78 -26.75 -6.16
N LEU A 361 2.05 -25.63 -6.26
CA LEU A 361 1.85 -24.93 -7.53
C LEU A 361 3.05 -24.00 -7.76
N GLU A 362 3.37 -23.74 -9.02
CA GLU A 362 4.45 -22.81 -9.36
C GLU A 362 3.96 -21.35 -9.29
N MET A 363 4.84 -20.46 -8.89
CA MET A 363 4.58 -19.02 -8.87
C MET A 363 5.51 -18.31 -9.85
N CYS A 364 4.95 -17.52 -10.78
CA CYS A 364 5.75 -16.74 -11.72
C CYS A 364 6.22 -15.41 -11.07
N SER A 365 7.45 -14.99 -11.37
CA SER A 365 8.02 -13.74 -10.82
C SER A 365 7.26 -12.52 -11.31
N TYR A 366 6.86 -12.49 -12.57
CA TYR A 366 6.17 -11.37 -13.20
C TYR A 366 4.85 -11.79 -13.82
N THR A 367 3.88 -10.89 -13.82
CA THR A 367 2.63 -11.05 -14.56
C THR A 367 2.26 -9.73 -15.25
N GLU A 368 1.74 -9.86 -16.48
CA GLU A 368 1.12 -8.75 -17.21
C GLU A 368 -0.37 -8.60 -16.90
N LEU A 369 -0.95 -9.56 -16.20
CA LEU A 369 -2.36 -9.54 -15.81
C LEU A 369 -2.59 -8.44 -14.77
N ARG A 370 -3.04 -7.31 -15.23
CA ARG A 370 -3.33 -6.11 -14.43
C ARG A 370 -4.85 -5.99 -14.25
N GLN A 371 -5.32 -6.38 -13.10
CA GLN A 371 -6.75 -6.24 -12.75
C GLN A 371 -7.07 -4.89 -12.15
#